data_45b6a8c5d6930015f8e835da15c4eb22
#
_entry.id   45b6a8c5d6930015f8e835da15c4eb22
#
_cell.length_a   1.000
_cell.length_b   1.000
_cell.length_c   1.000
_cell.angle_alpha   90.00
_cell.angle_beta   90.00
_cell.angle_gamma   90.00
#
_symmetry.space_group_name_H-M   'P 1'
#
loop_
_entity.id
_entity.type
_entity.pdbx_description
1 polymer ?
#
loop_
_entity_poly.entity_id
_entity_poly.type
_entity_poly.pdbx_seq_one_letter_code
_entity_poly.pdbx_strand_id
1 'polypeptide(L)'
;KAVVAAIPFPIDSNEQIIEEILQKVTEKTRLALIDVVTSPTGLRLPFEELVSELQSRNVDVLLDAAHGPGIVPLDIKKLDPAYVTGNAHKWLCTPKGSAFLYIREDRRNRIRPLSVSHGASVSGTNQERFRFEFDWTGTQDPTAWLCIPSAIDHIGSMLSGGWPAIMDYNTNLAIQGRNLLLEALGTPKPSPDSMI
;
A
#
# COMPACT_ATOMS: atom_id res chain seq x y z
N LYS A 1 -5.75 -12.95 -17.83
CA LYS A 1 -4.70 -13.85 -17.35
C LYS A 1 -3.78 -13.06 -16.45
N ALA A 2 -3.52 -13.54 -15.23
CA ALA A 2 -2.48 -12.98 -14.35
C ALA A 2 -1.09 -13.50 -14.78
N VAL A 3 -0.09 -12.61 -14.66
CA VAL A 3 1.32 -12.92 -14.86
C VAL A 3 2.04 -12.52 -13.57
N VAL A 4 2.83 -13.40 -13.01
CA VAL A 4 3.59 -13.15 -11.78
C VAL A 4 5.03 -12.81 -12.17
N ALA A 5 5.53 -11.69 -11.63
CA ALA A 5 6.95 -11.38 -11.64
C ALA A 5 7.57 -12.03 -10.40
N ALA A 6 8.39 -13.05 -10.60
CA ALA A 6 9.11 -13.70 -9.51
C ALA A 6 10.40 -12.92 -9.25
N ILE A 7 10.56 -12.45 -8.03
CA ILE A 7 11.77 -11.73 -7.59
C ILE A 7 12.70 -12.74 -6.90
N PRO A 8 13.87 -13.02 -7.46
CA PRO A 8 14.81 -13.96 -6.85
C PRO A 8 15.48 -13.37 -5.61
N PHE A 9 15.80 -14.22 -4.64
CA PHE A 9 16.64 -13.89 -3.49
C PHE A 9 18.05 -14.48 -3.65
N PRO A 10 19.10 -13.81 -3.16
CA PRO A 10 19.07 -12.50 -2.51
C PRO A 10 18.71 -11.37 -3.49
N ILE A 11 18.18 -10.26 -2.96
CA ILE A 11 17.90 -9.05 -3.75
C ILE A 11 19.11 -8.12 -3.61
N ASP A 12 19.69 -7.76 -4.74
CA ASP A 12 20.90 -6.93 -4.75
C ASP A 12 20.56 -5.42 -4.77
N SER A 13 19.48 -5.04 -5.45
CA SER A 13 19.10 -3.62 -5.57
C SER A 13 17.61 -3.43 -5.93
N ASN A 14 17.15 -2.17 -5.85
CA ASN A 14 15.82 -1.77 -6.33
C ASN A 14 15.65 -1.99 -7.83
N GLU A 15 16.70 -1.73 -8.61
CA GLU A 15 16.73 -1.87 -10.07
C GLU A 15 16.42 -3.30 -10.49
N GLN A 16 16.95 -4.29 -9.76
CA GLN A 16 16.65 -5.70 -10.01
C GLN A 16 15.14 -5.98 -9.94
N ILE A 17 14.46 -5.45 -8.93
CA ILE A 17 13.00 -5.61 -8.78
C ILE A 17 12.26 -4.93 -9.93
N ILE A 18 12.66 -3.70 -10.25
CA ILE A 18 12.06 -2.91 -11.32
C ILE A 18 12.19 -3.65 -12.66
N GLU A 19 13.38 -4.12 -12.99
CA GLU A 19 13.66 -4.86 -14.21
C GLU A 19 12.83 -6.14 -14.32
N GLU A 20 12.80 -6.95 -13.27
CA GLU A 20 12.02 -8.20 -13.23
C GLU A 20 10.52 -7.96 -13.44
N ILE A 21 9.97 -6.88 -12.90
CA ILE A 21 8.57 -6.51 -13.09
C ILE A 21 8.35 -5.99 -14.51
N LEU A 22 9.18 -5.07 -14.99
CA LEU A 22 9.01 -4.44 -16.30
C LEU A 22 9.19 -5.42 -17.46
N GLN A 23 10.02 -6.45 -17.33
CA GLN A 23 10.15 -7.54 -18.31
C GLN A 23 8.86 -8.33 -18.52
N LYS A 24 7.93 -8.32 -17.56
CA LYS A 24 6.61 -8.97 -17.67
C LYS A 24 5.56 -8.08 -18.31
N VAL A 25 5.85 -6.78 -18.46
CA VAL A 25 4.92 -5.83 -19.08
C VAL A 25 4.91 -6.00 -20.60
N THR A 26 3.73 -6.07 -21.15
CA THR A 26 3.49 -6.15 -22.61
C THR A 26 2.41 -5.15 -23.02
N GLU A 27 2.19 -4.97 -24.31
CA GLU A 27 1.12 -4.15 -24.86
C GLU A 27 -0.30 -4.59 -24.36
N LYS A 28 -0.42 -5.81 -23.86
CA LYS A 28 -1.68 -6.36 -23.32
C LYS A 28 -1.84 -6.11 -21.82
N THR A 29 -0.79 -5.66 -21.14
CA THR A 29 -0.84 -5.36 -19.70
C THR A 29 -1.73 -4.14 -19.46
N ARG A 30 -2.66 -4.23 -18.53
CA ARG A 30 -3.62 -3.15 -18.19
C ARG A 30 -3.52 -2.71 -16.76
N LEU A 31 -3.14 -3.61 -15.86
CA LEU A 31 -3.08 -3.37 -14.43
C LEU A 31 -1.89 -4.13 -13.85
N ALA A 32 -1.16 -3.47 -12.96
CA ALA A 32 -0.15 -4.08 -12.10
C ALA A 32 -0.58 -3.96 -10.64
N LEU A 33 -0.49 -5.06 -9.89
CA LEU A 33 -0.64 -5.08 -8.44
C LEU A 33 0.76 -5.09 -7.83
N ILE A 34 1.06 -4.07 -7.03
CA ILE A 34 2.38 -3.86 -6.43
C ILE A 34 2.21 -3.64 -4.93
N ASP A 35 2.90 -4.44 -4.12
CA ASP A 35 2.98 -4.21 -2.68
C ASP A 35 3.84 -2.98 -2.38
N VAL A 36 3.44 -2.19 -1.40
CA VAL A 36 4.29 -1.14 -0.80
C VAL A 36 5.33 -1.78 0.11
N VAL A 37 4.85 -2.68 0.99
CA VAL A 37 5.68 -3.53 1.84
C VAL A 37 5.12 -4.94 1.81
N THR A 38 5.95 -5.91 1.47
CA THR A 38 5.54 -7.31 1.35
C THR A 38 5.20 -7.93 2.70
N SER A 39 4.08 -8.68 2.78
CA SER A 39 3.64 -9.30 4.03
C SER A 39 4.57 -10.43 4.54
N PRO A 40 5.00 -11.39 3.71
CA PRO A 40 5.80 -12.52 4.18
C PRO A 40 7.23 -12.16 4.55
N THR A 41 7.81 -11.15 3.91
CA THR A 41 9.24 -10.83 4.00
C THR A 41 9.54 -9.45 4.59
N GLY A 42 8.51 -8.59 4.77
CA GLY A 42 8.66 -7.26 5.35
C GLY A 42 9.54 -6.30 4.52
N LEU A 43 9.61 -6.52 3.21
CA LEU A 43 10.46 -5.72 2.33
C LEU A 43 9.66 -4.55 1.72
N ARG A 44 10.18 -3.34 1.89
CA ARG A 44 9.73 -2.17 1.16
C ARG A 44 10.17 -2.27 -0.30
N LEU A 45 9.19 -2.32 -1.20
CA LEU A 45 9.47 -2.32 -2.63
C LEU A 45 9.72 -0.89 -3.16
N PRO A 46 10.40 -0.72 -4.30
CA PRO A 46 10.59 0.57 -4.96
C PRO A 46 9.29 1.00 -5.68
N PHE A 47 8.21 1.14 -4.89
CA PHE A 47 6.87 1.34 -5.43
C PHE A 47 6.69 2.71 -6.09
N GLU A 48 7.45 3.72 -5.65
CA GLU A 48 7.42 5.06 -6.24
C GLU A 48 7.90 5.03 -7.69
N GLU A 49 9.04 4.40 -7.94
CA GLU A 49 9.61 4.23 -9.26
C GLU A 49 8.74 3.32 -10.12
N LEU A 50 8.23 2.23 -9.55
CA LEU A 50 7.35 1.30 -10.24
C LEU A 50 6.06 1.96 -10.69
N VAL A 51 5.43 2.81 -9.86
CA VAL A 51 4.25 3.58 -10.25
C VAL A 51 4.56 4.47 -11.46
N SER A 52 5.67 5.21 -11.40
CA SER A 52 6.09 6.10 -12.49
C SER A 52 6.33 5.34 -13.80
N GLU A 53 7.12 4.25 -13.74
CA GLU A 53 7.48 3.44 -14.90
C GLU A 53 6.28 2.73 -15.54
N LEU A 54 5.38 2.18 -14.72
CA LEU A 54 4.20 1.49 -15.22
C LEU A 54 3.19 2.46 -15.83
N GLN A 55 2.96 3.61 -15.20
CA GLN A 55 2.07 4.64 -15.73
C GLN A 55 2.59 5.25 -17.04
N SER A 56 3.89 5.44 -17.19
CA SER A 56 4.50 5.90 -18.45
C SER A 56 4.24 4.93 -19.62
N ARG A 57 3.96 3.67 -19.31
CA ARG A 57 3.61 2.58 -20.25
C ARG A 57 2.10 2.37 -20.39
N ASN A 58 1.27 3.30 -19.87
CA ASN A 58 -0.19 3.19 -19.84
C ASN A 58 -0.72 1.96 -19.09
N VAL A 59 -0.01 1.51 -18.06
CA VAL A 59 -0.44 0.45 -17.15
C VAL A 59 -0.95 1.08 -15.87
N ASP A 60 -2.21 0.84 -15.52
CA ASP A 60 -2.76 1.27 -14.24
C ASP A 60 -2.08 0.52 -13.09
N VAL A 61 -1.85 1.18 -11.98
CA VAL A 61 -1.25 0.57 -10.80
C VAL A 61 -2.26 0.51 -9.65
N LEU A 62 -2.42 -0.68 -9.08
CA LEU A 62 -3.05 -0.89 -7.77
C LEU A 62 -1.93 -1.11 -6.75
N LEU A 63 -1.74 -0.13 -5.87
CA LEU A 63 -0.83 -0.28 -4.74
C LEU A 63 -1.54 -1.03 -3.61
N ASP A 64 -0.98 -2.17 -3.23
CA ASP A 64 -1.31 -2.82 -1.97
C ASP A 64 -0.45 -2.19 -0.87
N ALA A 65 -1.05 -1.21 -0.21
CA ALA A 65 -0.45 -0.54 0.93
C ALA A 65 -0.98 -1.11 2.26
N ALA A 66 -1.36 -2.40 2.30
CA ALA A 66 -1.84 -3.01 3.54
C ALA A 66 -0.84 -2.85 4.69
N HIS A 67 0.45 -2.84 4.41
CA HIS A 67 1.54 -2.58 5.35
C HIS A 67 2.16 -1.17 5.18
N GLY A 68 1.57 -0.27 4.41
CA GLY A 68 2.14 1.05 4.13
C GLY A 68 1.91 2.07 5.25
N PRO A 69 0.64 2.39 5.60
CA PRO A 69 0.33 3.44 6.56
C PRO A 69 0.95 3.19 7.94
N GLY A 70 1.78 4.13 8.40
CA GLY A 70 2.47 4.04 9.70
C GLY A 70 3.85 3.39 9.66
N ILE A 71 4.27 2.75 8.55
CA ILE A 71 5.62 2.21 8.38
C ILE A 71 6.44 3.06 7.40
N VAL A 72 5.85 3.42 6.27
CA VAL A 72 6.54 4.18 5.22
C VAL A 72 5.80 5.48 4.92
N PRO A 73 6.52 6.54 4.53
CA PRO A 73 5.89 7.74 3.98
C PRO A 73 5.08 7.37 2.73
N LEU A 74 3.80 7.73 2.71
CA LEU A 74 2.90 7.42 1.61
C LEU A 74 2.13 8.68 1.18
N ASP A 75 2.62 9.35 0.16
CA ASP A 75 1.96 10.51 -0.44
C ASP A 75 1.20 10.09 -1.70
N ILE A 76 -0.06 9.71 -1.52
CA ILE A 76 -0.93 9.22 -2.61
C ILE A 76 -1.15 10.30 -3.67
N LYS A 77 -1.19 11.59 -3.30
CA LYS A 77 -1.38 12.68 -4.26
C LYS A 77 -0.18 12.87 -5.17
N LYS A 78 1.02 12.76 -4.60
CA LYS A 78 2.27 12.87 -5.36
C LYS A 78 2.49 11.66 -6.27
N LEU A 79 2.17 10.46 -5.79
CA LEU A 79 2.33 9.21 -6.53
C LEU A 79 1.30 9.07 -7.66
N ASP A 80 0.09 9.60 -7.44
CA ASP A 80 -1.07 9.55 -8.35
C ASP A 80 -1.35 8.15 -8.98
N PRO A 81 -1.32 7.06 -8.22
CA PRO A 81 -1.64 5.73 -8.75
C PRO A 81 -3.13 5.63 -9.07
N ALA A 82 -3.49 4.68 -9.94
CA ALA A 82 -4.89 4.46 -10.29
C ALA A 82 -5.73 4.02 -9.08
N TYR A 83 -5.15 3.16 -8.23
CA TYR A 83 -5.81 2.58 -7.06
C TYR A 83 -4.82 2.41 -5.92
N VAL A 84 -5.28 2.58 -4.67
CA VAL A 84 -4.54 2.20 -3.45
C VAL A 84 -5.50 1.56 -2.47
N THR A 85 -5.11 0.46 -1.89
CA THR A 85 -5.77 -0.09 -0.71
C THR A 85 -4.79 -0.12 0.46
N GLY A 86 -5.25 0.20 1.67
CA GLY A 86 -4.39 0.22 2.84
C GLY A 86 -5.15 -0.11 4.11
N ASN A 87 -4.46 -0.72 5.07
CA ASN A 87 -5.05 -1.09 6.35
C ASN A 87 -4.68 -0.08 7.44
N ALA A 88 -5.69 0.44 8.13
CA ALA A 88 -5.49 1.25 9.31
C ALA A 88 -5.31 0.39 10.59
N HIS A 89 -5.88 -0.82 10.61
CA HIS A 89 -5.80 -1.73 11.75
C HIS A 89 -4.47 -2.47 11.92
N LYS A 90 -3.46 -2.18 11.10
CA LYS A 90 -2.10 -2.70 11.25
C LYS A 90 -1.23 -1.68 12.01
N TRP A 91 -0.48 -0.88 11.31
CA TRP A 91 0.54 -0.01 11.90
C TRP A 91 0.03 1.36 12.36
N LEU A 92 -1.20 1.76 11.96
CA LEU A 92 -1.90 2.89 12.58
C LEU A 92 -2.61 2.49 13.89
N CYS A 93 -2.59 1.20 14.26
CA CYS A 93 -3.09 0.67 15.52
C CYS A 93 -4.57 0.94 15.80
N THR A 94 -5.41 1.03 14.77
CA THR A 94 -6.86 1.11 14.95
C THR A 94 -7.47 -0.27 15.28
N PRO A 95 -8.72 -0.34 15.75
CA PRO A 95 -9.42 -1.61 15.88
C PRO A 95 -9.49 -2.37 14.55
N LYS A 96 -9.52 -3.70 14.62
CA LYS A 96 -9.57 -4.58 13.45
C LYS A 96 -10.76 -4.25 12.53
N GLY A 97 -10.55 -4.39 11.22
CA GLY A 97 -11.56 -4.17 10.19
C GLY A 97 -11.49 -2.80 9.53
N SER A 98 -10.70 -1.84 10.05
CA SER A 98 -10.53 -0.54 9.40
C SER A 98 -9.51 -0.62 8.28
N ALA A 99 -9.92 -0.11 7.11
CA ALA A 99 -9.10 -0.01 5.91
C ALA A 99 -9.61 1.16 5.06
N PHE A 100 -8.85 1.53 4.04
CA PHE A 100 -9.29 2.51 3.05
C PHE A 100 -9.06 2.00 1.64
N LEU A 101 -9.84 2.54 0.72
CA LEU A 101 -9.69 2.38 -0.71
C LEU A 101 -9.63 3.76 -1.35
N TYR A 102 -8.51 4.09 -1.97
CA TYR A 102 -8.36 5.25 -2.83
C TYR A 102 -8.53 4.84 -4.29
N ILE A 103 -9.28 5.64 -5.04
CA ILE A 103 -9.45 5.48 -6.46
C ILE A 103 -9.29 6.84 -7.12
N ARG A 104 -8.35 6.93 -8.06
CA ARG A 104 -8.14 8.13 -8.84
C ARG A 104 -9.43 8.50 -9.59
N GLU A 105 -9.72 9.78 -9.68
CA GLU A 105 -11.01 10.28 -10.14
C GLU A 105 -11.42 9.73 -11.52
N ASP A 106 -10.48 9.69 -12.46
CA ASP A 106 -10.70 9.20 -13.83
C ASP A 106 -10.95 7.66 -13.91
N ARG A 107 -10.82 6.96 -12.77
CA ARG A 107 -11.06 5.51 -12.66
C ARG A 107 -12.33 5.15 -11.91
N ARG A 108 -12.95 6.09 -11.20
CA ARG A 108 -14.14 5.84 -10.35
C ARG A 108 -15.33 5.31 -11.10
N ASN A 109 -15.49 5.67 -12.38
CA ASN A 109 -16.59 5.18 -13.21
C ASN A 109 -16.41 3.74 -13.73
N ARG A 110 -15.22 3.14 -13.54
CA ARG A 110 -14.88 1.80 -14.04
C ARG A 110 -15.09 0.70 -13.01
N ILE A 111 -15.34 1.06 -11.76
CA ILE A 111 -15.45 0.11 -10.67
C ILE A 111 -16.79 0.23 -9.94
N ARG A 112 -17.17 -0.86 -9.30
CA ARG A 112 -18.34 -0.99 -8.45
C ARG A 112 -17.98 -1.77 -7.20
N PRO A 113 -18.63 -1.51 -6.05
CA PRO A 113 -18.46 -2.36 -4.87
C PRO A 113 -19.01 -3.76 -5.15
N LEU A 114 -18.43 -4.77 -4.50
CA LEU A 114 -18.91 -6.16 -4.59
C LEU A 114 -20.27 -6.30 -3.88
N SER A 115 -20.53 -5.52 -2.83
CA SER A 115 -21.83 -5.49 -2.15
C SER A 115 -22.71 -4.42 -2.77
N VAL A 116 -23.84 -4.81 -3.32
CA VAL A 116 -24.85 -3.89 -3.84
C VAL A 116 -25.72 -3.40 -2.69
N SER A 117 -25.73 -2.10 -2.44
CA SER A 117 -26.58 -1.45 -1.44
C SER A 117 -27.61 -0.52 -2.11
N HIS A 118 -28.45 0.12 -1.30
CA HIS A 118 -29.44 1.10 -1.79
C HIS A 118 -28.79 2.28 -2.55
N GLY A 119 -27.51 2.57 -2.29
CA GLY A 119 -26.75 3.58 -3.06
C GLY A 119 -26.72 3.31 -4.56
N ALA A 120 -26.84 2.06 -5.00
CA ALA A 120 -26.92 1.68 -6.40
C ALA A 120 -28.20 2.15 -7.11
N SER A 121 -29.26 2.46 -6.36
CA SER A 121 -30.55 2.95 -6.87
C SER A 121 -30.67 4.46 -6.86
N VAL A 122 -29.66 5.17 -6.34
CA VAL A 122 -29.67 6.63 -6.27
C VAL A 122 -29.22 7.21 -7.61
N SER A 123 -30.02 8.16 -8.14
CA SER A 123 -29.67 8.92 -9.33
C SER A 123 -28.70 10.06 -8.96
N GLY A 124 -27.67 10.27 -9.77
CA GLY A 124 -26.72 11.35 -9.54
C GLY A 124 -25.59 11.36 -10.58
N THR A 125 -24.65 12.28 -10.42
CA THR A 125 -23.42 12.33 -11.20
C THR A 125 -22.55 11.08 -10.94
N ASN A 126 -21.57 10.79 -11.80
CA ASN A 126 -20.66 9.67 -11.58
C ASN A 126 -19.90 9.77 -10.25
N GLN A 127 -19.55 10.98 -9.81
CA GLN A 127 -18.85 11.20 -8.55
C GLN A 127 -19.77 10.94 -7.35
N GLU A 128 -21.00 11.45 -7.39
CA GLU A 128 -22.00 11.22 -6.35
C GLU A 128 -22.35 9.72 -6.26
N ARG A 129 -22.54 9.07 -7.41
CA ARG A 129 -22.79 7.62 -7.46
C ARG A 129 -21.66 6.82 -6.80
N PHE A 130 -20.40 7.16 -7.08
CA PHE A 130 -19.26 6.50 -6.45
C PHE A 130 -19.35 6.59 -4.92
N ARG A 131 -19.65 7.79 -4.37
CA ARG A 131 -19.81 7.99 -2.93
C ARG A 131 -21.01 7.21 -2.37
N PHE A 132 -22.15 7.26 -3.03
CA PHE A 132 -23.34 6.53 -2.59
C PHE A 132 -23.15 5.02 -2.55
N GLU A 133 -22.41 4.46 -3.49
CA GLU A 133 -22.19 3.02 -3.58
C GLU A 133 -21.09 2.52 -2.64
N PHE A 134 -20.02 3.28 -2.45
CA PHE A 134 -18.86 2.85 -1.67
C PHE A 134 -18.88 3.29 -0.21
N ASP A 135 -19.42 4.47 0.11
CA ASP A 135 -19.39 4.99 1.47
C ASP A 135 -20.32 4.21 2.41
N TRP A 136 -21.39 3.58 1.86
CA TRP A 136 -22.31 2.77 2.64
C TRP A 136 -22.69 1.48 1.89
N THR A 137 -21.99 0.41 2.17
CA THR A 137 -22.21 -0.90 1.53
C THR A 137 -23.22 -1.78 2.27
N GLY A 138 -23.79 -1.30 3.37
CA GLY A 138 -24.75 -1.97 4.22
C GLY A 138 -24.54 -1.64 5.70
N THR A 139 -25.45 -2.04 6.56
CA THR A 139 -25.37 -1.80 8.00
C THR A 139 -24.24 -2.61 8.61
N GLN A 140 -23.30 -1.92 9.24
CA GLN A 140 -22.15 -2.51 9.92
C GLN A 140 -21.67 -1.58 11.04
N ASP A 141 -20.81 -2.09 11.92
CA ASP A 141 -20.23 -1.29 13.00
C ASP A 141 -19.13 -0.36 12.43
N PRO A 142 -19.32 0.98 12.51
CA PRO A 142 -18.35 1.95 12.00
C PRO A 142 -17.22 2.26 12.99
N THR A 143 -17.22 1.69 14.19
CA THR A 143 -16.31 2.06 15.30
C THR A 143 -14.85 2.03 14.86
N ALA A 144 -14.44 1.01 14.13
CA ALA A 144 -13.06 0.86 13.68
C ALA A 144 -12.59 2.03 12.79
N TRP A 145 -13.46 2.55 11.92
CA TRP A 145 -13.12 3.68 11.04
C TRP A 145 -13.15 5.00 11.79
N LEU A 146 -14.10 5.17 12.70
CA LEU A 146 -14.22 6.37 13.52
C LEU A 146 -13.01 6.56 14.45
N CYS A 147 -12.30 5.49 14.79
CA CYS A 147 -11.07 5.55 15.58
C CYS A 147 -9.83 6.00 14.78
N ILE A 148 -9.86 6.05 13.44
CA ILE A 148 -8.68 6.35 12.61
C ILE A 148 -8.05 7.71 12.97
N PRO A 149 -8.79 8.84 13.05
CA PRO A 149 -8.19 10.12 13.42
C PRO A 149 -7.51 10.07 14.79
N SER A 150 -8.20 9.54 15.80
CA SER A 150 -7.66 9.43 17.16
C SER A 150 -6.39 8.56 17.21
N ALA A 151 -6.34 7.48 16.44
CA ALA A 151 -5.16 6.62 16.37
C ALA A 151 -3.98 7.35 15.71
N ILE A 152 -4.23 8.10 14.63
CA ILE A 152 -3.20 8.90 13.96
C ILE A 152 -2.61 9.94 14.93
N ASP A 153 -3.46 10.67 15.64
CA ASP A 153 -3.03 11.70 16.59
C ASP A 153 -2.29 11.10 17.78
N HIS A 154 -2.85 10.03 18.37
CA HIS A 154 -2.27 9.40 19.57
C HIS A 154 -0.91 8.78 19.28
N ILE A 155 -0.80 7.91 18.29
CA ILE A 155 0.47 7.26 17.93
C ILE A 155 1.47 8.32 17.45
N GLY A 156 1.04 9.27 16.61
CA GLY A 156 1.90 10.37 16.14
C GLY A 156 2.47 11.25 17.26
N SER A 157 1.84 11.26 18.44
CA SER A 157 2.33 12.02 19.61
C SER A 157 3.34 11.27 20.49
N MET A 158 3.59 9.97 20.25
CA MET A 158 4.43 9.13 21.11
C MET A 158 5.91 9.51 21.09
N LEU A 159 6.41 10.05 19.98
CA LEU A 159 7.77 10.53 19.86
C LEU A 159 7.82 12.00 19.45
N SER A 160 8.79 12.73 19.97
CA SER A 160 9.11 14.06 19.47
C SER A 160 9.55 13.97 18.01
N GLY A 161 8.85 14.68 17.11
CA GLY A 161 9.03 14.57 15.65
C GLY A 161 7.93 13.80 14.94
N GLY A 162 6.96 13.23 15.68
CA GLY A 162 5.75 12.64 15.14
C GLY A 162 6.00 11.36 14.33
N TRP A 163 5.13 11.11 13.36
CA TRP A 163 5.20 9.93 12.49
C TRP A 163 6.55 9.70 11.80
N PRO A 164 7.23 10.72 11.26
CA PRO A 164 8.57 10.50 10.70
C PRO A 164 9.55 9.89 11.70
N ALA A 165 9.58 10.40 12.93
CA ALA A 165 10.46 9.88 13.98
C ALA A 165 10.10 8.45 14.40
N ILE A 166 8.79 8.10 14.39
CA ILE A 166 8.32 6.75 14.70
C ILE A 166 8.74 5.77 13.59
N MET A 167 8.56 6.15 12.32
CA MET A 167 8.95 5.33 11.18
C MET A 167 10.47 5.09 11.18
N ASP A 168 11.26 6.14 11.38
CA ASP A 168 12.73 6.04 11.46
C ASP A 168 13.19 5.15 12.63
N TYR A 169 12.56 5.31 13.81
CA TYR A 169 12.85 4.48 14.98
C TYR A 169 12.60 3.00 14.69
N ASN A 170 11.43 2.67 14.12
CA ASN A 170 11.05 1.30 13.82
C ASN A 170 11.95 0.68 12.74
N THR A 171 12.26 1.41 11.67
CA THR A 171 13.17 0.97 10.61
C THR A 171 14.57 0.69 11.18
N ASN A 172 15.12 1.59 11.98
CA ASN A 172 16.43 1.38 12.61
C ASN A 172 16.44 0.17 13.54
N LEU A 173 15.38 -0.03 14.31
CA LEU A 173 15.25 -1.19 15.19
C LEU A 173 15.18 -2.50 14.39
N ALA A 174 14.42 -2.52 13.29
CA ALA A 174 14.33 -3.67 12.40
C ALA A 174 15.68 -4.01 11.75
N ILE A 175 16.44 -3.00 11.27
CA ILE A 175 17.79 -3.18 10.72
C ILE A 175 18.74 -3.76 11.78
N GLN A 176 18.72 -3.23 13.01
CA GLN A 176 19.56 -3.74 14.11
C GLN A 176 19.20 -5.20 14.43
N GLY A 177 17.92 -5.51 14.59
CA GLY A 177 17.45 -6.87 14.87
C GLY A 177 17.85 -7.85 13.76
N ARG A 178 17.66 -7.46 12.50
CA ARG A 178 18.08 -8.26 11.34
C ARG A 178 19.59 -8.52 11.36
N ASN A 179 20.41 -7.50 11.59
CA ASN A 179 21.87 -7.66 11.57
C ASN A 179 22.34 -8.60 12.69
N LEU A 180 21.79 -8.50 13.90
CA LEU A 180 22.08 -9.43 14.99
C LEU A 180 21.73 -10.88 14.64
N LEU A 181 20.57 -11.08 14.00
CA LEU A 181 20.15 -12.44 13.58
C LEU A 181 21.06 -13.00 12.47
N LEU A 182 21.41 -12.19 11.47
CA LEU A 182 22.30 -12.61 10.40
C LEU A 182 23.70 -12.97 10.91
N GLU A 183 24.24 -12.18 11.84
CA GLU A 183 25.50 -12.46 12.49
C GLU A 183 25.44 -13.78 13.27
N ALA A 184 24.41 -13.97 14.10
CA ALA A 184 24.23 -15.19 14.89
C ALA A 184 24.05 -16.45 14.04
N LEU A 185 23.42 -16.32 12.87
CA LEU A 185 23.16 -17.42 11.94
C LEU A 185 24.31 -17.65 10.93
N GLY A 186 25.25 -16.71 10.83
CA GLY A 186 26.32 -16.77 9.82
C GLY A 186 25.80 -16.67 8.38
N THR A 187 24.70 -15.95 8.14
CA THR A 187 24.06 -15.86 6.82
C THR A 187 24.26 -14.46 6.21
N PRO A 188 24.38 -14.33 4.88
CA PRO A 188 24.49 -13.04 4.22
C PRO A 188 23.16 -12.26 4.26
N LYS A 189 23.23 -10.95 4.03
CA LYS A 189 22.04 -10.10 3.90
C LYS A 189 21.18 -10.57 2.71
N PRO A 190 19.87 -10.78 2.90
CA PRO A 190 18.96 -11.17 1.82
C PRO A 190 18.52 -10.00 0.93
N SER A 191 18.72 -8.76 1.39
CA SER A 191 18.32 -7.52 0.69
C SER A 191 19.09 -6.30 1.23
N PRO A 192 19.15 -5.20 0.48
CA PRO A 192 19.69 -3.91 0.96
C PRO A 192 18.95 -3.36 2.18
N ASP A 193 19.63 -2.52 2.98
CA ASP A 193 19.04 -1.87 4.15
C ASP A 193 17.93 -0.88 3.77
N SER A 194 17.99 -0.31 2.57
CA SER A 194 16.95 0.59 2.03
C SER A 194 15.59 -0.08 1.79
N MET A 195 15.53 -1.39 1.88
CA MET A 195 14.31 -2.19 1.71
C MET A 195 13.70 -2.68 3.03
N ILE A 196 14.19 -2.17 4.16
CA ILE A 196 13.66 -2.48 5.49
C ILE A 196 12.72 -1.38 5.96
#